data_1c5434436dc0e0b5d73d37718fa41a5f
#
_entry.id   1c5434436dc0e0b5d73d37718fa41a5f
#
_cell.length_a   1.000
_cell.length_b   1.000
_cell.length_c   1.000
_cell.angle_alpha   90.00
_cell.angle_beta   90.00
_cell.angle_gamma   90.00
#
_symmetry.space_group_name_H-M   'P 1'
#
loop_
_entity.id
_entity.type
_entity.pdbx_description
1 polymer ?
#
loop_
_entity_poly.entity_id
_entity_poly.type
_entity_poly.pdbx_seq_one_letter_code
_entity_poly.pdbx_strand_id
1 'polypeptide(L)'
;KNGSSQSDIIHMLENKFEKKYGGKLKINDFNSENFFYFDDFSFTGDRAYSDLYDWIINHAPQRCLLMIRFIASHKYGNYCLNRDLRMLILNSGKNIDLDIRSCIVYKNDIFNINSSDVFWLKYDNKYSRTSFETGSFIFEDSENRDKFEYIMYEAGKYIVSLCENPSPSVKPLGYSRISSHTGFGGTIF
;
A
#
# COMPACT_ATOMS: atom_id res chain seq x y z
N LYS A 1 -9.10 -11.19 10.88
CA LYS A 1 -8.25 -12.23 10.23
C LYS A 1 -6.92 -11.55 9.95
N ASN A 2 -5.94 -11.79 10.80
CA ASN A 2 -4.58 -11.27 10.59
C ASN A 2 -3.98 -12.01 9.40
N GLY A 3 -3.47 -11.27 8.42
CA GLY A 3 -2.61 -11.87 7.40
C GLY A 3 -1.35 -12.44 8.07
N SER A 4 -0.74 -13.46 7.49
CA SER A 4 0.46 -14.07 8.07
C SER A 4 1.59 -13.05 8.29
N SER A 5 1.82 -12.15 7.33
CA SER A 5 2.85 -11.11 7.41
C SER A 5 2.65 -10.12 8.56
N GLN A 6 1.43 -9.67 8.82
CA GLN A 6 1.14 -8.81 9.99
C GLN A 6 1.45 -9.52 11.32
N SER A 7 1.07 -10.80 11.44
CA SER A 7 1.35 -11.60 12.61
C SER A 7 2.86 -11.74 12.87
N ASP A 8 3.62 -12.01 11.80
CA ASP A 8 5.07 -12.15 11.87
C ASP A 8 5.76 -10.84 12.27
N ILE A 9 5.30 -9.70 11.74
CA ILE A 9 5.81 -8.38 12.13
C ILE A 9 5.52 -8.10 13.61
N ILE A 10 4.30 -8.39 14.09
CA ILE A 10 3.92 -8.17 15.48
C ILE A 10 4.79 -9.03 16.40
N HIS A 11 4.99 -10.31 16.12
CA HIS A 11 5.86 -11.18 16.91
C HIS A 11 7.32 -10.70 16.91
N MET A 12 7.81 -10.23 15.79
CA MET A 12 9.15 -9.65 15.71
C MET A 12 9.29 -8.40 16.58
N LEU A 13 8.28 -7.53 16.58
CA LEU A 13 8.22 -6.32 17.41
C LEU A 13 8.13 -6.66 18.90
N GLU A 14 7.30 -7.62 19.30
CA GLU A 14 7.19 -8.09 20.67
C GLU A 14 8.54 -8.56 21.20
N ASN A 15 9.21 -9.45 20.46
CA ASN A 15 10.51 -9.97 20.83
C ASN A 15 11.58 -8.87 20.97
N LYS A 16 11.57 -7.88 20.09
CA LYS A 16 12.51 -6.75 20.13
C LYS A 16 12.19 -5.80 21.28
N PHE A 17 10.91 -5.54 21.52
CA PHE A 17 10.46 -4.67 22.58
C PHE A 17 10.79 -5.26 23.96
N GLU A 18 10.48 -6.54 24.18
CA GLU A 18 10.79 -7.24 25.41
C GLU A 18 12.29 -7.23 25.73
N LYS A 19 13.12 -7.55 24.72
CA LYS A 19 14.58 -7.52 24.87
C LYS A 19 15.14 -6.14 25.20
N LYS A 20 14.55 -5.08 24.64
CA LYS A 20 15.07 -3.71 24.77
C LYS A 20 14.55 -3.00 26.03
N TYR A 21 13.30 -3.25 26.40
CA TYR A 21 12.61 -2.47 27.43
C TYR A 21 12.12 -3.29 28.61
N GLY A 22 12.23 -4.63 28.58
CA GLY A 22 11.82 -5.54 29.65
C GLY A 22 10.29 -5.63 29.86
N GLY A 23 9.49 -5.07 28.94
CA GLY A 23 8.03 -5.07 28.98
C GLY A 23 7.41 -5.85 27.83
N LYS A 24 6.09 -6.06 27.87
CA LYS A 24 5.33 -6.69 26.78
C LYS A 24 4.50 -5.66 26.05
N LEU A 25 4.41 -5.79 24.72
CA LEU A 25 3.44 -5.04 23.91
C LEU A 25 2.02 -5.52 24.27
N LYS A 26 1.11 -4.58 24.38
CA LYS A 26 -0.31 -4.89 24.52
C LYS A 26 -0.92 -5.02 23.13
N ILE A 27 -1.36 -6.22 22.79
CA ILE A 27 -2.00 -6.50 21.50
C ILE A 27 -3.50 -6.51 21.71
N ASN A 28 -4.23 -5.80 20.85
CA ASN A 28 -5.69 -5.66 20.90
C ASN A 28 -6.23 -5.15 22.25
N ASP A 29 -5.44 -4.31 22.94
CA ASP A 29 -5.88 -3.63 24.14
C ASP A 29 -6.55 -2.29 23.80
N PHE A 30 -7.86 -2.22 23.99
CA PHE A 30 -8.66 -1.03 23.66
C PHE A 30 -8.62 0.06 24.76
N ASN A 31 -7.90 -0.15 25.85
CA ASN A 31 -7.77 0.81 26.95
C ASN A 31 -6.52 1.71 26.83
N SER A 32 -5.87 1.71 25.69
CA SER A 32 -4.70 2.55 25.42
C SER A 32 -5.13 3.89 24.81
N GLU A 33 -4.25 4.90 24.92
CA GLU A 33 -4.39 6.18 24.21
C GLU A 33 -3.61 6.20 22.89
N ASN A 34 -2.68 5.25 22.70
CA ASN A 34 -1.84 5.16 21.54
C ASN A 34 -1.98 3.79 20.90
N PHE A 35 -2.34 3.78 19.63
CA PHE A 35 -2.56 2.56 18.86
C PHE A 35 -1.62 2.52 17.67
N PHE A 36 -1.13 1.31 17.36
CA PHE A 36 -0.28 1.04 16.22
C PHE A 36 -0.93 0.01 15.31
N TYR A 37 -1.03 0.35 14.04
CA TYR A 37 -1.33 -0.57 12.96
C TYR A 37 -0.05 -0.81 12.16
N PHE A 38 0.32 -2.06 11.95
CA PHE A 38 1.49 -2.46 11.19
C PHE A 38 1.10 -3.35 10.03
N ASP A 39 1.69 -3.13 8.86
CA ASP A 39 1.61 -4.04 7.73
C ASP A 39 2.92 -3.97 6.93
N ASP A 40 3.19 -4.99 6.11
CA ASP A 40 4.39 -5.04 5.28
C ASP A 40 4.28 -4.07 4.09
N PHE A 41 3.20 -4.14 3.33
CA PHE A 41 3.04 -3.33 2.14
C PHE A 41 1.63 -2.76 1.97
N SER A 42 1.55 -1.47 1.59
CA SER A 42 0.31 -0.82 1.20
C SER A 42 0.33 -0.43 -0.28
N PHE A 43 -0.39 -1.16 -1.12
CA PHE A 43 -0.56 -0.82 -2.54
C PHE A 43 -1.61 0.26 -2.75
N THR A 44 -2.86 -0.03 -2.39
CA THR A 44 -4.01 0.86 -2.59
C THR A 44 -4.48 1.52 -1.29
N GLY A 45 -4.09 0.97 -0.15
CA GLY A 45 -4.59 1.35 1.17
C GLY A 45 -5.92 0.68 1.55
N ASP A 46 -6.58 -0.04 0.64
CA ASP A 46 -7.92 -0.60 0.88
C ASP A 46 -7.95 -1.62 2.01
N ARG A 47 -6.90 -2.45 2.13
CA ARG A 47 -6.81 -3.42 3.21
C ARG A 47 -6.74 -2.72 4.57
N ALA A 48 -5.79 -1.81 4.72
CA ALA A 48 -5.64 -1.08 5.97
C ALA A 48 -6.90 -0.27 6.31
N TYR A 49 -7.56 0.32 5.29
CA TYR A 49 -8.85 0.98 5.48
C TYR A 49 -9.92 0.00 6.00
N SER A 50 -10.04 -1.17 5.38
CA SER A 50 -11.04 -2.17 5.79
C SER A 50 -10.79 -2.70 7.20
N ASP A 51 -9.53 -2.98 7.56
CA ASP A 51 -9.16 -3.44 8.89
C ASP A 51 -9.46 -2.37 9.96
N LEU A 52 -9.21 -1.09 9.64
CA LEU A 52 -9.38 0.02 10.57
C LEU A 52 -10.82 0.57 10.62
N TYR A 53 -11.63 0.31 9.61
CA TYR A 53 -13.00 0.81 9.54
C TYR A 53 -13.82 0.37 10.77
N ASP A 54 -13.89 -0.94 10.98
CA ASP A 54 -14.65 -1.50 12.12
C ASP A 54 -14.07 -1.04 13.45
N TRP A 55 -12.74 -1.02 13.57
CA TRP A 55 -12.08 -0.56 14.78
C TRP A 55 -12.38 0.91 15.08
N ILE A 56 -12.32 1.81 14.09
CA ILE A 56 -12.62 3.23 14.30
C ILE A 56 -14.07 3.43 14.72
N ILE A 57 -15.01 2.74 14.09
CA ILE A 57 -16.42 2.92 14.39
C ILE A 57 -16.79 2.33 15.76
N ASN A 58 -16.39 1.08 16.01
CA ASN A 58 -16.93 0.30 17.12
C ASN A 58 -16.03 0.20 18.34
N HIS A 59 -14.70 0.33 18.18
CA HIS A 59 -13.74 -0.03 19.22
C HIS A 59 -12.82 1.10 19.65
N ALA A 60 -12.49 2.03 18.76
CA ALA A 60 -11.59 3.14 19.10
C ALA A 60 -12.17 4.00 20.21
N PRO A 61 -11.36 4.42 21.19
CA PRO A 61 -11.79 5.37 22.20
C PRO A 61 -12.16 6.73 21.59
N GLN A 62 -12.87 7.57 22.35
CA GLN A 62 -13.30 8.89 21.89
C GLN A 62 -12.12 9.79 21.52
N ARG A 63 -10.97 9.59 22.16
CA ARG A 63 -9.73 10.31 21.88
C ARG A 63 -8.54 9.38 21.93
N CYS A 64 -7.73 9.36 20.86
CA CYS A 64 -6.49 8.59 20.80
C CYS A 64 -5.57 9.07 19.67
N LEU A 65 -4.34 8.53 19.66
CA LEU A 65 -3.40 8.62 18.54
C LEU A 65 -3.37 7.26 17.82
N LEU A 66 -3.64 7.27 16.51
CA LEU A 66 -3.51 6.12 15.63
C LEU A 66 -2.28 6.28 14.73
N MET A 67 -1.29 5.44 14.93
CA MET A 67 -0.07 5.39 14.15
C MET A 67 -0.10 4.19 13.20
N ILE A 68 -0.09 4.46 11.90
CA ILE A 68 -0.05 3.44 10.86
C ILE A 68 1.37 3.39 10.30
N ARG A 69 1.95 2.19 10.27
CA ARG A 69 3.31 1.94 9.84
C ARG A 69 3.36 0.83 8.80
N PHE A 70 3.94 1.15 7.64
CA PHE A 70 4.24 0.18 6.59
C PHE A 70 5.75 0.06 6.39
N ILE A 71 6.22 -1.13 6.05
CA ILE A 71 7.60 -1.29 5.57
C ILE A 71 7.72 -0.56 4.23
N ALA A 72 6.78 -0.81 3.31
CA ALA A 72 6.74 -0.13 2.03
C ALA A 72 5.32 0.22 1.60
N SER A 73 5.18 1.22 0.74
CA SER A 73 3.88 1.64 0.24
C SER A 73 3.96 2.37 -1.08
N HIS A 74 2.86 2.41 -1.80
CA HIS A 74 2.67 3.31 -2.94
C HIS A 74 2.22 4.69 -2.48
N LYS A 75 2.82 5.74 -3.04
CA LYS A 75 2.49 7.14 -2.72
C LYS A 75 0.99 7.45 -2.88
N TYR A 76 0.41 7.02 -4.00
CA TYR A 76 -1.01 7.24 -4.26
C TYR A 76 -1.92 6.44 -3.31
N GLY A 77 -1.53 5.19 -2.99
CA GLY A 77 -2.24 4.38 -1.98
C GLY A 77 -2.26 5.04 -0.61
N ASN A 78 -1.13 5.58 -0.17
CA ASN A 78 -1.05 6.34 1.09
C ASN A 78 -1.92 7.60 1.07
N TYR A 79 -1.94 8.32 -0.04
CA TYR A 79 -2.82 9.49 -0.20
C TYR A 79 -4.30 9.10 -0.06
N CYS A 80 -4.73 8.04 -0.75
CA CYS A 80 -6.10 7.55 -0.66
C CYS A 80 -6.45 7.10 0.75
N LEU A 81 -5.59 6.29 1.37
CA LEU A 81 -5.80 5.81 2.75
C LEU A 81 -5.92 6.97 3.74
N ASN A 82 -5.02 7.95 3.66
CA ASN A 82 -5.06 9.11 4.54
C ASN A 82 -6.35 9.92 4.38
N ARG A 83 -6.77 10.19 3.15
CA ARG A 83 -8.02 10.88 2.84
C ARG A 83 -9.23 10.13 3.41
N ASP A 84 -9.31 8.84 3.11
CA ASP A 84 -10.48 8.02 3.43
C ASP A 84 -10.59 7.79 4.95
N LEU A 85 -9.48 7.58 5.65
CA LEU A 85 -9.47 7.47 7.11
C LEU A 85 -9.80 8.80 7.79
N ARG A 86 -9.32 9.94 7.29
CA ARG A 86 -9.70 11.24 7.85
C ARG A 86 -11.19 11.51 7.71
N MET A 87 -11.78 11.17 6.57
CA MET A 87 -13.23 11.28 6.37
C MET A 87 -14.00 10.35 7.31
N LEU A 88 -13.53 9.11 7.50
CA LEU A 88 -14.13 8.16 8.42
C LEU A 88 -14.08 8.67 9.87
N ILE A 89 -12.92 9.17 10.31
CA ILE A 89 -12.73 9.74 11.65
C ILE A 89 -13.69 10.92 11.88
N LEU A 90 -13.75 11.85 10.91
CA LEU A 90 -14.67 12.99 10.98
C LEU A 90 -16.13 12.53 11.13
N ASN A 91 -16.56 11.55 10.32
CA ASN A 91 -17.92 11.04 10.35
C ASN A 91 -18.24 10.23 11.62
N SER A 92 -17.24 9.65 12.27
CA SER A 92 -17.40 8.93 13.54
C SER A 92 -17.63 9.84 14.74
N GLY A 93 -17.36 11.14 14.62
CA GLY A 93 -17.42 12.10 15.72
C GLY A 93 -16.32 11.90 16.78
N LYS A 94 -15.32 11.05 16.52
CA LYS A 94 -14.19 10.80 17.42
C LYS A 94 -13.04 11.75 17.14
N ASN A 95 -12.23 12.01 18.16
CA ASN A 95 -11.02 12.82 18.05
C ASN A 95 -9.79 11.92 17.98
N ILE A 96 -9.49 11.42 16.78
CA ILE A 96 -8.37 10.52 16.53
C ILE A 96 -7.28 11.27 15.75
N ASP A 97 -6.12 11.45 16.37
CA ASP A 97 -4.93 11.93 15.67
C ASP A 97 -4.37 10.81 14.80
N LEU A 98 -4.21 11.06 13.49
CA LEU A 98 -3.77 10.08 12.50
C LEU A 98 -2.36 10.40 12.02
N ASP A 99 -1.43 9.45 12.17
CA ASP A 99 -0.05 9.52 11.66
C ASP A 99 0.30 8.28 10.82
N ILE A 100 0.39 8.45 9.49
CA ILE A 100 0.72 7.38 8.53
C ILE A 100 2.13 7.58 8.02
N ARG A 101 2.98 6.55 8.18
CA ARG A 101 4.37 6.56 7.67
C ARG A 101 4.76 5.20 7.09
N SER A 102 5.65 5.27 6.10
CA SER A 102 6.29 4.10 5.49
C SER A 102 7.80 4.28 5.48
N CYS A 103 8.55 3.19 5.64
CA CYS A 103 10.00 3.23 5.53
C CYS A 103 10.43 3.51 4.08
N ILE A 104 9.72 2.90 3.12
CA ILE A 104 9.93 3.08 1.68
C ILE A 104 8.62 3.54 1.06
N VAL A 105 8.68 4.59 0.22
CA VAL A 105 7.51 5.07 -0.52
C VAL A 105 7.83 5.03 -2.00
N TYR A 106 7.15 4.13 -2.72
CA TYR A 106 7.23 4.06 -4.17
C TYR A 106 6.36 5.12 -4.83
N LYS A 107 6.96 5.89 -5.73
CA LYS A 107 6.25 6.89 -6.51
C LYS A 107 5.46 6.19 -7.61
N ASN A 108 4.16 6.31 -7.56
CA ASN A 108 3.23 5.85 -8.58
C ASN A 108 2.37 7.02 -9.05
N ASP A 109 3.03 8.13 -9.40
CA ASP A 109 2.37 9.36 -9.78
C ASP A 109 1.90 9.27 -11.24
N ILE A 110 0.57 9.27 -11.41
CA ILE A 110 -0.07 9.21 -12.73
C ILE A 110 0.13 10.47 -13.57
N PHE A 111 0.44 11.58 -12.92
CA PHE A 111 0.68 12.86 -13.61
C PHE A 111 2.15 13.04 -13.99
N ASN A 112 3.03 12.23 -13.41
CA ASN A 112 4.46 12.26 -13.73
C ASN A 112 5.01 10.83 -13.86
N ILE A 113 4.63 10.18 -14.94
CA ILE A 113 4.97 8.79 -15.25
C ILE A 113 6.48 8.59 -15.34
N ASN A 114 7.20 9.57 -15.85
CA ASN A 114 8.64 9.50 -16.07
C ASN A 114 9.43 9.42 -14.75
N SER A 115 8.90 9.97 -13.67
CA SER A 115 9.51 9.89 -12.33
C SER A 115 8.89 8.80 -11.45
N SER A 116 8.11 7.91 -12.03
CA SER A 116 7.42 6.83 -11.33
C SER A 116 8.36 5.66 -11.07
N ASP A 117 8.29 5.10 -9.85
CA ASP A 117 9.00 3.88 -9.46
C ASP A 117 8.24 2.61 -9.85
N VAL A 118 7.05 2.74 -10.43
CA VAL A 118 6.21 1.63 -10.88
C VAL A 118 6.16 1.56 -12.41
N PHE A 119 5.76 0.40 -12.94
CA PHE A 119 5.61 0.24 -14.37
C PHE A 119 4.34 0.90 -14.91
N TRP A 120 4.52 1.64 -15.98
CA TRP A 120 3.45 2.22 -16.79
C TRP A 120 3.69 1.81 -18.23
N LEU A 121 2.78 1.05 -18.78
CA LEU A 121 2.94 0.57 -20.15
C LEU A 121 3.01 1.69 -21.15
N LYS A 122 4.06 1.64 -21.97
CA LYS A 122 4.29 2.51 -23.12
C LYS A 122 3.15 2.45 -24.14
N TYR A 123 2.48 1.31 -24.23
CA TYR A 123 1.47 0.99 -25.24
C TYR A 123 0.03 1.19 -24.77
N ASP A 124 -0.18 1.52 -23.51
CA ASP A 124 -1.49 1.98 -23.08
C ASP A 124 -1.65 3.42 -23.56
N ASN A 125 -2.49 3.60 -24.61
CA ASN A 125 -2.69 4.86 -25.33
C ASN A 125 -3.02 6.09 -24.46
N LYS A 126 -3.22 5.88 -23.17
CA LYS A 126 -3.48 6.93 -22.19
C LYS A 126 -2.22 7.56 -21.59
N TYR A 127 -1.11 6.83 -21.60
CA TYR A 127 0.12 7.25 -20.94
C TYR A 127 1.31 7.02 -21.85
N SER A 128 1.50 7.95 -22.79
CA SER A 128 2.70 7.95 -23.65
C SER A 128 3.91 8.30 -22.80
N ARG A 129 4.74 7.33 -22.53
CA ARG A 129 6.03 7.52 -21.88
C ARG A 129 7.02 8.01 -22.94
N THR A 130 7.49 9.22 -22.79
CA THR A 130 8.37 9.86 -23.78
C THR A 130 9.86 9.67 -23.47
N SER A 131 10.23 9.37 -22.23
CA SER A 131 11.63 9.14 -21.87
C SER A 131 11.75 8.31 -20.59
N PHE A 132 12.86 7.60 -20.49
CA PHE A 132 13.33 6.97 -19.27
C PHE A 132 14.09 8.02 -18.47
N GLU A 133 13.48 8.59 -17.46
CA GLU A 133 14.21 9.40 -16.50
C GLU A 133 14.60 8.53 -15.30
N THR A 134 15.84 8.60 -15.00
CA THR A 134 16.58 8.03 -13.88
C THR A 134 15.76 7.90 -12.60
N GLY A 135 15.31 6.71 -12.28
CA GLY A 135 14.60 6.41 -11.04
C GLY A 135 14.52 4.91 -10.76
N SER A 136 14.82 4.08 -11.75
CA SER A 136 14.85 2.64 -11.57
C SER A 136 16.25 2.19 -11.20
N PHE A 137 16.42 1.74 -9.97
CA PHE A 137 17.68 1.16 -9.48
C PHE A 137 18.03 -0.19 -10.12
N ILE A 138 17.15 -0.76 -10.95
CA ILE A 138 17.24 -2.16 -11.39
C ILE A 138 17.60 -2.27 -12.87
N PHE A 139 17.21 -1.29 -13.70
CA PHE A 139 17.47 -1.34 -15.13
C PHE A 139 18.52 -0.32 -15.54
N GLU A 140 19.55 -0.78 -16.22
CA GLU A 140 20.63 0.06 -16.73
C GLU A 140 20.19 0.93 -17.91
N ASP A 141 19.19 0.45 -18.68
CA ASP A 141 18.68 1.15 -19.85
C ASP A 141 17.15 1.03 -20.02
N SER A 142 16.60 1.88 -20.86
CA SER A 142 15.16 1.94 -21.14
C SER A 142 14.67 0.72 -21.93
N GLU A 143 15.50 0.11 -22.76
CA GLU A 143 15.11 -1.01 -23.61
C GLU A 143 14.85 -2.25 -22.77
N ASN A 144 15.73 -2.56 -21.82
CA ASN A 144 15.57 -3.66 -20.89
C ASN A 144 14.36 -3.47 -19.97
N ARG A 145 14.11 -2.25 -19.53
CA ARG A 145 12.91 -1.93 -18.77
C ARG A 145 11.64 -2.14 -19.61
N ASP A 146 11.60 -1.63 -20.83
CA ASP A 146 10.45 -1.77 -21.73
C ASP A 146 10.15 -3.24 -22.04
N LYS A 147 11.19 -4.04 -22.28
CA LYS A 147 11.07 -5.50 -22.48
C LYS A 147 10.49 -6.19 -21.26
N PHE A 148 11.00 -5.87 -20.07
CA PHE A 148 10.51 -6.47 -18.84
C PHE A 148 9.06 -6.07 -18.55
N GLU A 149 8.73 -4.80 -18.71
CA GLU A 149 7.37 -4.27 -18.57
C GLU A 149 6.38 -4.99 -19.50
N TYR A 150 6.78 -5.20 -20.76
CA TYR A 150 5.97 -5.93 -21.73
C TYR A 150 5.77 -7.40 -21.33
N ILE A 151 6.84 -8.10 -20.92
CA ILE A 151 6.76 -9.50 -20.48
C ILE A 151 5.83 -9.63 -19.27
N MET A 152 5.97 -8.76 -18.29
CA MET A 152 5.11 -8.76 -17.09
C MET A 152 3.66 -8.45 -17.43
N TYR A 153 3.41 -7.58 -18.39
CA TYR A 153 2.06 -7.28 -18.83
C TYR A 153 1.40 -8.47 -19.53
N GLU A 154 2.10 -9.15 -20.43
CA GLU A 154 1.56 -10.33 -21.12
C GLU A 154 1.33 -11.48 -20.12
N ALA A 155 2.27 -11.71 -19.19
CA ALA A 155 2.09 -12.68 -18.13
C ALA A 155 0.87 -12.34 -17.24
N GLY A 156 0.72 -11.08 -16.88
CA GLY A 156 -0.43 -10.61 -16.10
C GLY A 156 -1.77 -10.75 -16.82
N LYS A 157 -1.82 -10.49 -18.12
CA LYS A 157 -3.01 -10.76 -18.95
C LYS A 157 -3.40 -12.23 -18.91
N TYR A 158 -2.39 -13.11 -19.06
CA TYR A 158 -2.62 -14.55 -18.97
C TYR A 158 -3.16 -14.95 -17.59
N ILE A 159 -2.54 -14.48 -16.50
CA ILE A 159 -3.00 -14.76 -15.13
C ILE A 159 -4.44 -14.28 -14.92
N VAL A 160 -4.77 -13.05 -15.34
CA VAL A 160 -6.14 -12.51 -15.23
C VAL A 160 -7.13 -13.35 -16.02
N SER A 161 -6.73 -13.89 -17.17
CA SER A 161 -7.61 -14.75 -18.00
C SER A 161 -7.93 -16.11 -17.35
N LEU A 162 -7.12 -16.56 -16.39
CA LEU A 162 -7.37 -17.79 -15.63
C LEU A 162 -8.36 -17.59 -14.47
N CYS A 163 -8.67 -16.33 -14.12
CA CYS A 163 -9.59 -16.02 -13.03
C CYS A 163 -11.02 -16.04 -13.54
N GLU A 164 -11.88 -16.85 -12.96
CA GLU A 164 -13.33 -16.90 -13.33
C GLU A 164 -14.04 -15.57 -13.05
N ASN A 165 -13.70 -14.90 -11.93
CA ASN A 165 -14.28 -13.64 -11.51
C ASN A 165 -13.20 -12.69 -10.98
N PRO A 166 -12.38 -12.09 -11.84
CA PRO A 166 -11.34 -11.19 -11.40
C PRO A 166 -11.93 -9.93 -10.77
N SER A 167 -11.38 -9.53 -9.61
CA SER A 167 -11.74 -8.23 -9.03
C SER A 167 -11.47 -7.11 -10.02
N PRO A 168 -12.35 -6.10 -10.14
CA PRO A 168 -12.11 -4.93 -11.00
C PRO A 168 -10.80 -4.19 -10.70
N SER A 169 -10.26 -4.35 -9.50
CA SER A 169 -8.98 -3.76 -9.08
C SER A 169 -7.76 -4.57 -9.53
N VAL A 170 -7.94 -5.83 -9.93
CA VAL A 170 -6.84 -6.65 -10.48
C VAL A 170 -6.67 -6.33 -11.95
N LYS A 171 -5.50 -5.87 -12.31
CA LYS A 171 -5.10 -5.49 -13.67
C LYS A 171 -3.87 -6.30 -14.09
N PRO A 172 -3.52 -6.34 -15.38
CA PRO A 172 -2.37 -7.12 -15.84
C PRO A 172 -1.05 -6.82 -15.13
N LEU A 173 -0.83 -5.56 -14.73
CA LEU A 173 0.36 -5.17 -13.96
C LEU A 173 0.13 -5.08 -12.45
N GLY A 174 -0.89 -5.73 -11.92
CA GLY A 174 -1.18 -5.77 -10.50
C GLY A 174 -2.42 -4.96 -10.09
N TYR A 175 -2.51 -4.59 -8.82
CA TYR A 175 -3.68 -3.88 -8.29
C TYR A 175 -3.74 -2.42 -8.71
N SER A 176 -4.93 -1.94 -9.08
CA SER A 176 -5.18 -0.53 -9.36
C SER A 176 -6.53 -0.08 -8.81
N ARG A 177 -6.56 0.99 -8.04
CA ARG A 177 -7.79 1.70 -7.66
C ARG A 177 -8.35 2.52 -8.83
N ILE A 178 -7.56 2.81 -9.83
CA ILE A 178 -7.94 3.63 -10.97
C ILE A 178 -8.35 2.71 -12.09
N SER A 179 -9.64 2.70 -12.43
CA SER A 179 -10.22 1.80 -13.44
C SER A 179 -9.58 1.93 -14.82
N SER A 180 -8.98 3.08 -15.12
CA SER A 180 -8.33 3.36 -16.39
C SER A 180 -6.87 2.93 -16.46
N HIS A 181 -6.29 2.37 -15.38
CA HIS A 181 -4.90 1.95 -15.33
C HIS A 181 -4.79 0.43 -15.47
N THR A 182 -3.71 -0.02 -16.08
CA THR A 182 -3.37 -1.43 -16.24
C THR A 182 -2.90 -2.10 -14.95
N GLY A 183 -2.79 -1.35 -13.88
CA GLY A 183 -2.31 -1.73 -12.57
C GLY A 183 -1.19 -0.81 -12.11
N PHE A 184 -0.80 -0.93 -10.84
CA PHE A 184 0.37 -0.23 -10.31
C PHE A 184 1.68 -0.90 -10.72
N GLY A 185 1.56 -1.90 -11.61
CA GLY A 185 2.67 -2.59 -12.19
C GLY A 185 3.52 -3.36 -11.20
N GLY A 186 4.42 -4.12 -11.72
CA GLY A 186 5.43 -4.73 -10.88
C GLY A 186 6.17 -3.64 -10.12
N THR A 187 5.89 -3.52 -8.83
CA THR A 187 6.85 -2.89 -7.94
C THR A 187 8.13 -3.67 -8.12
N ILE A 188 9.16 -3.00 -8.54
CA ILE A 188 10.45 -3.63 -8.74
C ILE A 188 11.02 -3.86 -7.35
N PHE A 189 11.16 -5.10 -6.98
CA PHE A 189 11.84 -5.52 -5.76
C PHE A 189 13.33 -5.72 -6.04
#